data_51e5bab361db19bc92b5e9ee6fab8d83
#
_entry.id   51e5bab361db19bc92b5e9ee6fab8d83
#
_cell.length_a   1.000
_cell.length_b   1.000
_cell.length_c   1.000
_cell.angle_alpha   90.00
_cell.angle_beta   90.00
_cell.angle_gamma   90.00
#
_symmetry.space_group_name_H-M   'P 1'
#
loop_
_entity.id
_entity.type
_entity.pdbx_description
1 polymer ?
#
loop_
_entity_poly.entity_id
_entity_poly.type
_entity_poly.pdbx_seq_one_letter_code
_entity_poly.pdbx_strand_id
1 'polypeptide(L)' 'MIEIKARKFTVILTEEPEGGYSAQCIELPGAISQGENRKEALANIKEAIEGYLETFP' A
#
# COMPACT_ATOMS: atom_id res chain seq x y z
N MET A 1 8.54 -0.54 3.96
CA MET A 1 8.34 -1.99 3.85
C MET A 1 7.29 -2.46 4.84
N ILE A 2 6.40 -3.30 4.40
CA ILE A 2 5.31 -3.84 5.21
C ILE A 2 5.44 -5.36 5.25
N GLU A 3 5.25 -5.95 6.43
CA GLU A 3 5.24 -7.40 6.57
C GLU A 3 3.83 -7.87 6.90
N ILE A 4 3.32 -8.79 6.10
CA ILE A 4 1.99 -9.37 6.28
C ILE A 4 2.11 -10.88 6.08
N LYS A 5 1.64 -11.66 7.06
CA LYS A 5 1.68 -13.13 7.00
C LYS A 5 3.08 -13.65 6.72
N ALA A 6 4.08 -13.10 7.41
CA ALA A 6 5.50 -13.43 7.30
C ALA A 6 6.08 -13.15 5.91
N ARG A 7 5.40 -12.37 5.07
CA ARG A 7 5.89 -11.93 3.77
C ARG A 7 6.16 -10.44 3.81
N LYS A 8 7.25 -10.02 3.19
CA LYS A 8 7.64 -8.62 3.16
C LYS A 8 7.25 -8.00 1.83
N PHE A 9 6.65 -6.82 1.90
CA PHE A 9 6.21 -6.09 0.71
C PHE A 9 6.86 -4.74 0.66
N THR A 10 7.31 -4.34 -0.51
CA THR A 10 7.92 -3.04 -0.74
C THR A 10 6.85 -2.08 -1.19
N VAL A 11 6.71 -0.97 -0.48
CA VAL A 11 5.72 0.05 -0.78
C VAL A 11 6.42 1.34 -1.20
N ILE A 12 5.97 1.92 -2.29
CA ILE A 12 6.42 3.23 -2.73
C ILE A 12 5.37 4.25 -2.38
N LEU A 13 5.79 5.29 -1.65
CA LEU A 13 4.93 6.43 -1.34
C LEU A 13 5.30 7.58 -2.25
N THR A 14 4.30 8.18 -2.87
CA THR A 14 4.49 9.33 -3.74
C THR A 14 3.67 10.49 -3.21
N GLU A 15 4.32 11.63 -2.99
CA GLU A 15 3.61 12.83 -2.58
C GLU A 15 2.95 13.44 -3.81
N GLU A 16 1.64 13.68 -3.71
CA GLU A 16 0.88 14.20 -4.84
C GLU A 16 0.91 15.72 -4.88
N PRO A 17 0.99 16.34 -6.08
CA PRO A 17 1.04 17.80 -6.20
C PRO A 17 -0.15 18.50 -5.58
N GLU A 18 -1.30 17.88 -5.58
CA GLU A 18 -2.54 18.45 -5.04
C GLU A 18 -2.74 18.17 -3.56
N GLY A 19 -1.77 17.54 -2.94
CA GLY A 19 -1.85 17.14 -1.55
C GLY A 19 -2.12 15.67 -1.39
N GLY A 20 -1.72 15.13 -0.24
CA GLY A 20 -1.89 13.72 0.03
C GLY A 20 -0.77 12.87 -0.56
N TYR A 21 -0.91 11.57 -0.36
CA TYR A 21 0.08 10.57 -0.79
C TYR A 21 -0.61 9.42 -1.49
N SER A 22 0.06 8.86 -2.50
CA SER A 22 -0.35 7.58 -3.06
C SER A 22 0.65 6.52 -2.62
N ALA A 23 0.18 5.28 -2.56
CA ALA A 23 1.00 4.15 -2.14
C ALA A 23 0.81 3.02 -3.15
N GLN A 24 1.91 2.36 -3.50
CA GLN A 24 1.88 1.26 -4.43
C GLN A 24 2.78 0.14 -3.92
N CYS A 25 2.28 -1.09 -3.98
CA CYS A 25 3.08 -2.27 -3.64
C CYS A 25 3.77 -2.78 -4.89
N ILE A 26 5.09 -2.89 -4.85
CA ILE A 26 5.86 -3.33 -6.01
C ILE A 26 5.57 -4.79 -6.36
N GLU A 27 5.49 -5.66 -5.35
CA GLU A 27 5.27 -7.09 -5.55
C GLU A 27 3.86 -7.43 -6.01
N LEU A 28 2.90 -6.53 -5.76
CA LEU A 28 1.50 -6.74 -6.10
C LEU A 28 1.01 -5.52 -6.89
N PRO A 29 1.19 -5.51 -8.22
CA PRO A 29 0.90 -4.31 -9.03
C PRO A 29 -0.53 -3.79 -8.91
N GLY A 30 -1.49 -4.65 -8.54
CA GLY A 30 -2.87 -4.21 -8.35
C GLY A 30 -3.13 -3.58 -7.00
N ALA A 31 -2.18 -3.63 -6.07
CA ALA A 31 -2.36 -3.07 -4.73
C ALA A 31 -1.90 -1.62 -4.72
N ILE A 32 -2.85 -0.72 -4.93
CA ILE A 32 -2.61 0.73 -4.96
C ILE A 32 -3.61 1.37 -4.01
N SER A 33 -3.14 2.36 -3.25
CA SER A 33 -4.02 3.08 -2.34
C SER A 33 -3.55 4.53 -2.20
N GLN A 34 -4.24 5.29 -1.37
CA GLN A 34 -3.90 6.70 -1.15
C GLN A 34 -4.35 7.13 0.23
N GLY A 35 -3.84 8.28 0.68
CA GLY A 35 -4.22 8.84 1.96
C GLY A 35 -3.81 10.32 2.01
N GLU A 36 -4.31 11.04 3.00
CA GLU A 36 -4.01 12.46 3.14
C GLU A 36 -2.60 12.71 3.69
N ASN A 37 -2.02 11.71 4.36
CA ASN A 37 -0.67 11.80 4.88
C ASN A 37 -0.02 10.41 4.76
N ARG A 38 1.27 10.34 5.11
CA ARG A 38 2.01 9.07 5.00
C ARG A 38 1.40 7.96 5.82
N LYS A 39 1.04 8.28 7.05
CA LYS A 39 0.48 7.29 7.97
C LYS A 39 -0.80 6.69 7.42
N GLU A 40 -1.67 7.54 6.91
CA GLU A 40 -2.94 7.08 6.33
C GLU A 40 -2.72 6.26 5.06
N ALA A 41 -1.82 6.73 4.18
CA ALA A 41 -1.52 6.00 2.96
C ALA A 41 -0.93 4.63 3.26
N LEU A 42 -0.05 4.54 4.27
CA LEU A 42 0.53 3.25 4.67
C LEU A 42 -0.52 2.32 5.25
N ALA A 43 -1.42 2.84 6.08
CA ALA A 43 -2.50 2.03 6.65
C ALA A 43 -3.42 1.51 5.54
N ASN A 44 -3.72 2.37 4.58
CA ASN A 44 -4.61 2.00 3.49
C ASN A 44 -3.98 1.00 2.53
N ILE A 45 -2.68 1.14 2.22
CA ILE A 45 -2.02 0.16 1.35
C ILE A 45 -1.88 -1.19 2.02
N LYS A 46 -1.66 -1.21 3.34
CA LYS A 46 -1.61 -2.46 4.08
C LYS A 46 -2.93 -3.20 3.95
N GLU A 47 -4.03 -2.49 4.12
CA GLU A 47 -5.36 -3.06 3.97
C GLU A 47 -5.61 -3.57 2.56
N ALA A 48 -5.15 -2.82 1.55
CA ALA A 48 -5.26 -3.24 0.16
C ALA A 48 -4.45 -4.51 -0.12
N ILE A 49 -3.26 -4.63 0.46
CA ILE A 49 -2.44 -5.84 0.33
C ILE A 49 -3.15 -7.03 0.96
N GLU A 50 -3.70 -6.84 2.15
CA GLU A 50 -4.42 -7.90 2.84
C GLU A 50 -5.62 -8.39 2.02
N GLY A 51 -6.37 -7.47 1.45
CA GLY A 51 -7.49 -7.82 0.58
C GLY A 51 -7.05 -8.56 -0.68
N TYR A 52 -5.95 -8.13 -1.26
CA TYR A 52 -5.38 -8.80 -2.43
C TYR A 52 -5.01 -10.25 -2.11
N LEU A 53 -4.35 -10.46 -0.96
CA LEU A 53 -3.93 -11.80 -0.55
C LEU A 53 -5.10 -12.72 -0.21
N GLU A 54 -6.23 -12.17 0.19
CA GLU A 54 -7.43 -12.97 0.44
C GLU A 54 -8.03 -13.46 -0.88
N THR A 55 -7.96 -12.63 -1.92
CA THR A 55 -8.51 -12.96 -3.23
C THR A 55 -7.55 -13.83 -4.05
N PHE A 56 -6.26 -13.54 -3.94
CA PHE A 56 -5.21 -14.24 -4.68
C PHE A 56 -4.13 -14.72 -3.72
N PRO A 57 -4.41 -15.77 -2.95
CA PRO A 57 -3.48 -16.27 -1.94
C PRO A 57 -2.20 -16.89 -2.51
#